data_6a33bd952221dfaba3317ad02f2b8415
#
_entry.id   6a33bd952221dfaba3317ad02f2b8415
#
_cell.length_a   1.000
_cell.length_b   1.000
_cell.length_c   1.000
_cell.angle_alpha   90.00
_cell.angle_beta   90.00
_cell.angle_gamma   90.00
#
_symmetry.space_group_name_H-M   'P 1'
#
loop_
_entity.id
_entity.type
_entity.pdbx_description
1 polymer ?
#
loop_
_entity_poly.entity_id
_entity_poly.type
_entity_poly.pdbx_seq_one_letter_code
_entity_poly.pdbx_strand_id
1 'polypeptide(L)'
;GMWLLEVSMSSIAHLFAAGGFVMYPLVIFLLFTLMIGIERIFLYRKFTKDLRRFNKVLEKNQSWIMLPSVLERDTEELGSLFARAIRSAKNYNGLENRLQDVVSYADERLKRGLSWLSMVVTMAPLLGLLGTVLGMIRAFAVVGGDIGAPTIITGGVSEALVATATGLTVAIIALGFHSYCAAKVNDSVVILEHECGNILDAYNEEHDI
;
A
#
# COMPACT_ATOMS: atom_id res chain seq x y z
N GLY A 1 -5.84 32.62 8.09
CA GLY A 1 -5.71 31.37 7.33
C GLY A 1 -4.92 31.50 6.04
N MET A 2 -5.18 32.52 5.24
CA MET A 2 -4.55 32.72 3.90
C MET A 2 -3.05 33.07 4.00
N TRP A 3 -2.67 33.87 5.00
CA TRP A 3 -1.27 34.28 5.23
C TRP A 3 -0.33 33.10 5.58
N LEU A 4 -0.82 32.14 6.34
CA LEU A 4 -0.07 30.91 6.69
C LEU A 4 0.13 30.00 5.47
N LEU A 5 -0.78 30.00 4.52
CA LEU A 5 -0.67 29.24 3.28
C LEU A 5 0.33 29.87 2.29
N GLU A 6 0.37 31.20 2.20
CA GLU A 6 1.34 31.93 1.36
C GLU A 6 2.77 31.77 1.88
N VAL A 7 2.99 31.90 3.19
CA VAL A 7 4.31 31.66 3.81
C VAL A 7 4.74 30.22 3.63
N SER A 8 3.81 29.27 3.74
CA SER A 8 4.10 27.83 3.52
C SER A 8 4.47 27.53 2.06
N MET A 9 3.74 28.07 1.08
CA MET A 9 4.01 27.85 -0.33
C MET A 9 5.34 28.46 -0.78
N SER A 10 5.66 29.68 -0.37
CA SER A 10 6.95 30.31 -0.67
C SER A 10 8.12 29.56 -0.04
N SER A 11 7.96 29.07 1.19
CA SER A 11 8.97 28.25 1.88
C SER A 11 9.19 26.90 1.21
N ILE A 12 8.12 26.23 0.78
CA ILE A 12 8.19 24.96 0.05
C ILE A 12 8.87 25.15 -1.31
N ALA A 13 8.51 26.19 -2.06
CA ALA A 13 9.15 26.50 -3.34
C ALA A 13 10.65 26.81 -3.16
N HIS A 14 11.02 27.53 -2.11
CA HIS A 14 12.40 27.81 -1.79
C HIS A 14 13.18 26.55 -1.40
N LEU A 15 12.61 25.67 -0.59
CA LEU A 15 13.21 24.37 -0.23
C LEU A 15 13.34 23.46 -1.47
N PHE A 16 12.36 23.48 -2.38
CA PHE A 16 12.42 22.74 -3.62
C PHE A 16 13.56 23.24 -4.52
N ALA A 17 13.68 24.55 -4.68
CA ALA A 17 14.78 25.16 -5.43
C ALA A 17 16.16 24.91 -4.77
N ALA A 18 16.19 24.84 -3.42
CA ALA A 18 17.40 24.59 -2.66
C ALA A 18 17.87 23.13 -2.67
N GLY A 19 16.99 22.17 -2.98
CA GLY A 19 17.34 20.73 -2.93
C GLY A 19 17.92 20.14 -4.22
N GLY A 20 18.05 20.94 -5.28
CA GLY A 20 18.70 20.55 -6.54
C GLY A 20 17.89 19.56 -7.40
N PHE A 21 18.58 18.95 -8.38
CA PHE A 21 17.94 18.06 -9.38
C PHE A 21 17.25 16.84 -8.78
N VAL A 22 17.74 16.33 -7.65
CA VAL A 22 17.18 15.14 -6.98
C VAL A 22 15.78 15.37 -6.42
N MET A 23 15.38 16.62 -6.21
CA MET A 23 14.03 16.96 -5.74
C MET A 23 12.92 16.53 -6.72
N TYR A 24 13.17 16.55 -8.03
CA TYR A 24 12.18 16.14 -9.03
C TYR A 24 11.70 14.69 -8.87
N PRO A 25 12.60 13.68 -8.88
CA PRO A 25 12.18 12.31 -8.64
C PRO A 25 11.57 12.10 -7.26
N LEU A 26 12.02 12.83 -6.22
CA LEU A 26 11.45 12.72 -4.88
C LEU A 26 10.00 13.24 -4.83
N VAL A 27 9.68 14.34 -5.52
CA VAL A 27 8.29 14.82 -5.62
C VAL A 27 7.43 13.85 -6.40
N ILE A 28 7.94 13.26 -7.49
CA ILE A 28 7.23 12.22 -8.23
C ILE A 28 6.92 11.03 -7.31
N PHE A 29 7.88 10.58 -6.51
CA PHE A 29 7.67 9.50 -5.54
C PHE A 29 6.65 9.86 -4.46
N LEU A 30 6.65 11.11 -3.99
CA LEU A 30 5.66 11.58 -3.03
C LEU A 30 4.24 11.54 -3.63
N LEU A 31 4.05 12.11 -4.82
CA LEU A 31 2.75 12.10 -5.50
C LEU A 31 2.27 10.68 -5.79
N PHE A 32 3.17 9.81 -6.25
CA PHE A 32 2.89 8.40 -6.51
C PHE A 32 2.49 7.66 -5.22
N THR A 33 3.19 7.92 -4.11
CA THR A 33 2.86 7.36 -2.80
C THR A 33 1.47 7.79 -2.33
N LEU A 34 1.14 9.08 -2.45
CA LEU A 34 -0.17 9.59 -2.06
C LEU A 34 -1.27 8.99 -2.93
N MET A 35 -1.06 8.92 -4.25
CA MET A 35 -2.02 8.33 -5.18
C MET A 35 -2.32 6.87 -4.84
N ILE A 36 -1.27 6.04 -4.72
CA ILE A 36 -1.45 4.62 -4.35
C ILE A 36 -2.04 4.49 -2.95
N GLY A 37 -1.54 5.25 -1.97
CA GLY A 37 -2.02 5.17 -0.59
C GLY A 37 -3.51 5.47 -0.48
N ILE A 38 -3.98 6.52 -1.13
CA ILE A 38 -5.40 6.91 -1.13
C ILE A 38 -6.24 5.86 -1.86
N GLU A 39 -5.83 5.42 -3.05
CA GLU A 39 -6.51 4.37 -3.81
C GLU A 39 -6.69 3.10 -2.96
N ARG A 40 -5.64 2.66 -2.26
CA ARG A 40 -5.66 1.47 -1.42
C ARG A 40 -6.58 1.61 -0.22
N ILE A 41 -6.61 2.76 0.43
CA ILE A 41 -7.54 3.01 1.55
C ILE A 41 -8.99 2.85 1.09
N PHE A 42 -9.36 3.38 -0.08
CA PHE A 42 -10.71 3.22 -0.62
C PHE A 42 -11.02 1.75 -0.97
N LEU A 43 -10.07 1.06 -1.59
CA LEU A 43 -10.21 -0.35 -1.93
C LEU A 43 -10.41 -1.21 -0.67
N TYR A 44 -9.62 -1.01 0.38
CA TYR A 44 -9.75 -1.77 1.62
C TYR A 44 -11.04 -1.46 2.38
N ARG A 45 -11.51 -0.22 2.34
CA ARG A 45 -12.83 0.12 2.92
C ARG A 45 -13.96 -0.62 2.22
N LYS A 46 -13.92 -0.68 0.89
CA LYS A 46 -14.90 -1.42 0.09
C LYS A 46 -14.81 -2.92 0.39
N PHE A 47 -13.62 -3.48 0.36
CA PHE A 47 -13.38 -4.90 0.62
C PHE A 47 -13.80 -5.31 2.04
N THR A 48 -13.44 -4.55 3.07
CA THR A 48 -13.83 -4.83 4.46
C THR A 48 -15.35 -4.77 4.64
N LYS A 49 -16.04 -3.89 3.91
CA LYS A 49 -17.50 -3.83 3.94
C LYS A 49 -18.13 -5.07 3.32
N ASP A 50 -17.60 -5.55 2.19
CA ASP A 50 -18.04 -6.79 1.55
C ASP A 50 -17.74 -8.01 2.43
N LEU A 51 -16.55 -8.09 3.01
CA LEU A 51 -16.16 -9.14 3.95
C LEU A 51 -17.08 -9.21 5.18
N ARG A 52 -17.49 -8.08 5.75
CA ARG A 52 -18.45 -8.06 6.86
C ARG A 52 -19.83 -8.57 6.46
N ARG A 53 -20.27 -8.30 5.22
CA ARG A 53 -21.51 -8.86 4.69
C ARG A 53 -21.41 -10.36 4.50
N PHE A 54 -20.29 -10.80 3.94
CA PHE A 54 -19.96 -12.21 3.76
C PHE A 54 -20.02 -13.00 5.08
N ASN A 55 -19.36 -12.53 6.14
CA ASN A 55 -19.40 -13.16 7.46
C ASN A 55 -20.83 -13.23 8.01
N LYS A 56 -21.62 -12.14 7.90
CA LYS A 56 -23.00 -12.14 8.37
C LYS A 56 -23.89 -13.14 7.62
N VAL A 57 -23.61 -13.37 6.35
CA VAL A 57 -24.34 -14.37 5.56
C VAL A 57 -23.99 -15.77 6.04
N LEU A 58 -22.72 -16.07 6.29
CA LEU A 58 -22.28 -17.37 6.81
C LEU A 58 -22.85 -17.65 8.21
N GLU A 59 -22.81 -16.68 9.11
CA GLU A 59 -23.39 -16.82 10.46
C GLU A 59 -24.90 -17.11 10.47
N LYS A 60 -25.64 -16.58 9.47
CA LYS A 60 -27.10 -16.71 9.40
C LYS A 60 -27.60 -17.95 8.67
N ASN A 61 -26.80 -18.50 7.77
CA ASN A 61 -27.21 -19.58 6.89
C ASN A 61 -26.47 -20.87 7.22
N GLN A 62 -27.18 -21.79 7.84
CA GLN A 62 -26.70 -23.15 8.15
C GLN A 62 -27.03 -24.17 7.02
N SER A 63 -27.75 -23.76 5.99
CA SER A 63 -28.12 -24.67 4.91
C SER A 63 -27.07 -24.64 3.80
N TRP A 64 -26.31 -25.73 3.65
CA TRP A 64 -25.32 -25.93 2.60
C TRP A 64 -25.88 -25.69 1.18
N ILE A 65 -27.07 -26.25 0.90
CA ILE A 65 -27.72 -26.19 -0.43
C ILE A 65 -28.01 -24.75 -0.87
N MET A 66 -28.44 -23.90 0.08
CA MET A 66 -28.80 -22.50 -0.22
C MET A 66 -27.62 -21.52 -0.16
N LEU A 67 -26.53 -21.92 0.49
CA LEU A 67 -25.37 -21.05 0.77
C LEU A 67 -24.83 -20.34 -0.49
N PRO A 68 -24.56 -21.02 -1.63
CA PRO A 68 -24.05 -20.34 -2.80
C PRO A 68 -24.98 -19.25 -3.35
N SER A 69 -26.28 -19.49 -3.34
CA SER A 69 -27.29 -18.57 -3.86
C SER A 69 -27.45 -17.32 -2.97
N VAL A 70 -27.34 -17.52 -1.64
CA VAL A 70 -27.42 -16.42 -0.67
C VAL A 70 -26.14 -15.58 -0.73
N LEU A 71 -24.98 -16.21 -0.87
CA LEU A 71 -23.72 -15.51 -1.03
C LEU A 71 -23.73 -14.59 -2.27
N GLU A 72 -24.19 -15.08 -3.41
CA GLU A 72 -24.28 -14.28 -4.63
C GLU A 72 -25.28 -13.11 -4.51
N ARG A 73 -26.37 -13.31 -3.77
CA ARG A 73 -27.41 -12.29 -3.62
C ARG A 73 -27.02 -11.18 -2.63
N ASP A 74 -26.42 -11.55 -1.50
CA ASP A 74 -26.29 -10.67 -0.35
C ASP A 74 -24.87 -10.06 -0.19
N THR A 75 -23.91 -10.49 -1.02
CA THR A 75 -22.55 -9.96 -1.07
C THR A 75 -22.20 -9.46 -2.46
N GLU A 76 -21.12 -8.71 -2.58
CA GLU A 76 -20.65 -8.20 -3.88
C GLU A 76 -19.75 -9.25 -4.58
N GLU A 77 -18.44 -9.02 -4.58
CA GLU A 77 -17.49 -9.82 -5.34
C GLU A 77 -17.07 -11.12 -4.62
N LEU A 78 -16.86 -11.04 -3.29
CA LEU A 78 -16.43 -12.19 -2.50
C LEU A 78 -17.42 -13.34 -2.58
N GLY A 79 -18.70 -13.07 -2.38
CA GLY A 79 -19.72 -14.13 -2.40
C GLY A 79 -19.81 -14.83 -3.73
N SER A 80 -19.66 -14.14 -4.83
CA SER A 80 -19.67 -14.76 -6.16
C SER A 80 -18.47 -15.70 -6.37
N LEU A 81 -17.29 -15.33 -5.85
CA LEU A 81 -16.09 -16.18 -5.91
C LEU A 81 -16.26 -17.44 -5.06
N PHE A 82 -16.71 -17.30 -3.82
CA PHE A 82 -16.96 -18.42 -2.91
C PHE A 82 -18.11 -19.31 -3.40
N ALA A 83 -19.21 -18.75 -3.88
CA ALA A 83 -20.33 -19.51 -4.45
C ALA A 83 -19.90 -20.35 -5.66
N ARG A 84 -19.03 -19.82 -6.52
CA ARG A 84 -18.44 -20.55 -7.63
C ARG A 84 -17.55 -21.69 -7.16
N ALA A 85 -16.73 -21.45 -6.15
CA ALA A 85 -15.88 -22.46 -5.54
C ALA A 85 -16.71 -23.63 -4.99
N ILE A 86 -17.77 -23.32 -4.22
CA ILE A 86 -18.68 -24.31 -3.64
C ILE A 86 -19.38 -25.12 -4.73
N ARG A 87 -19.98 -24.49 -5.74
CA ARG A 87 -20.70 -25.19 -6.82
C ARG A 87 -19.82 -26.08 -7.69
N SER A 88 -18.54 -25.73 -7.84
CA SER A 88 -17.62 -26.47 -8.69
C SER A 88 -16.89 -27.59 -7.96
N ALA A 89 -17.01 -27.68 -6.65
CA ALA A 89 -16.40 -28.72 -5.85
C ALA A 89 -17.13 -30.05 -6.01
N LYS A 90 -16.38 -31.14 -6.21
CA LYS A 90 -16.94 -32.50 -6.35
C LYS A 90 -16.80 -33.36 -5.09
N ASN A 91 -15.90 -32.97 -4.20
CA ASN A 91 -15.59 -33.64 -2.95
C ASN A 91 -14.95 -32.65 -1.98
N TYR A 92 -14.73 -33.09 -0.73
CA TYR A 92 -14.13 -32.27 0.33
C TYR A 92 -12.78 -31.65 -0.08
N ASN A 93 -11.84 -32.46 -0.54
CA ASN A 93 -10.51 -31.98 -0.96
C ASN A 93 -10.58 -30.99 -2.15
N GLY A 94 -11.53 -31.23 -3.06
CA GLY A 94 -11.79 -30.31 -4.16
C GLY A 94 -12.35 -28.99 -3.70
N LEU A 95 -13.21 -28.98 -2.68
CA LEU A 95 -13.73 -27.78 -2.05
C LEU A 95 -12.61 -26.99 -1.36
N GLU A 96 -11.84 -27.66 -0.49
CA GLU A 96 -10.73 -27.07 0.23
C GLU A 96 -9.74 -26.37 -0.72
N ASN A 97 -9.30 -27.05 -1.76
CA ASN A 97 -8.40 -26.47 -2.76
C ASN A 97 -8.99 -25.24 -3.45
N ARG A 98 -10.27 -25.24 -3.80
CA ARG A 98 -10.92 -24.10 -4.46
C ARG A 98 -11.13 -22.91 -3.52
N LEU A 99 -11.44 -23.17 -2.26
CA LEU A 99 -11.51 -22.13 -1.24
C LEU A 99 -10.14 -21.46 -1.02
N GLN A 100 -9.08 -22.28 -0.99
CA GLN A 100 -7.71 -21.78 -0.89
C GLN A 100 -7.30 -20.95 -2.12
N ASP A 101 -7.72 -21.36 -3.33
CA ASP A 101 -7.50 -20.56 -4.55
C ASP A 101 -8.18 -19.19 -4.46
N VAL A 102 -9.40 -19.11 -3.90
CA VAL A 102 -10.11 -17.84 -3.71
C VAL A 102 -9.38 -16.95 -2.70
N VAL A 103 -8.91 -17.51 -1.59
CA VAL A 103 -8.13 -16.76 -0.58
C VAL A 103 -6.84 -16.24 -1.19
N SER A 104 -6.11 -17.08 -1.93
CA SER A 104 -4.86 -16.70 -2.60
C SER A 104 -5.07 -15.60 -3.63
N TYR A 105 -6.14 -15.68 -4.40
CA TYR A 105 -6.53 -14.63 -5.36
C TYR A 105 -6.85 -13.29 -4.66
N ALA A 106 -7.59 -13.35 -3.55
CA ALA A 106 -7.91 -12.16 -2.76
C ALA A 106 -6.65 -11.54 -2.14
N ASP A 107 -5.75 -12.36 -1.59
CA ASP A 107 -4.47 -11.93 -1.02
C ASP A 107 -3.59 -11.22 -2.07
N GLU A 108 -3.40 -11.84 -3.22
CA GLU A 108 -2.62 -11.24 -4.32
C GLU A 108 -3.21 -9.91 -4.78
N ARG A 109 -4.53 -9.85 -4.93
CA ARG A 109 -5.23 -8.63 -5.35
C ARG A 109 -5.11 -7.51 -4.32
N LEU A 110 -5.23 -7.83 -3.03
CA LEU A 110 -5.10 -6.87 -1.95
C LEU A 110 -3.66 -6.38 -1.80
N LYS A 111 -2.66 -7.23 -2.02
CA LYS A 111 -1.23 -6.89 -1.97
C LYS A 111 -0.76 -6.06 -3.17
N ARG A 112 -1.52 -6.02 -4.24
CA ARG A 112 -1.16 -5.21 -5.41
C ARG A 112 -1.02 -3.74 -5.00
N GLY A 113 0.11 -3.15 -5.33
CA GLY A 113 0.47 -1.78 -4.93
C GLY A 113 1.38 -1.68 -3.69
N LEU A 114 1.39 -2.68 -2.79
CA LEU A 114 2.33 -2.69 -1.66
C LEU A 114 3.79 -2.75 -2.13
N SER A 115 4.07 -3.50 -3.18
CA SER A 115 5.42 -3.60 -3.77
C SER A 115 5.93 -2.23 -4.24
N TRP A 116 5.06 -1.41 -4.82
CA TRP A 116 5.42 -0.05 -5.23
C TRP A 116 5.70 0.85 -4.03
N LEU A 117 4.89 0.77 -2.97
CA LEU A 117 5.14 1.52 -1.73
C LEU A 117 6.45 1.07 -1.09
N SER A 118 6.73 -0.23 -1.05
CA SER A 118 8.00 -0.78 -0.55
C SER A 118 9.21 -0.29 -1.35
N MET A 119 9.06 -0.18 -2.68
CA MET A 119 10.10 0.39 -3.54
C MET A 119 10.38 1.85 -3.17
N VAL A 120 9.37 2.68 -2.96
CA VAL A 120 9.56 4.08 -2.56
C VAL A 120 10.22 4.18 -1.18
N VAL A 121 9.83 3.34 -0.22
CA VAL A 121 10.44 3.30 1.12
C VAL A 121 11.95 3.12 1.05
N THR A 122 12.42 2.28 0.13
CA THR A 122 13.86 2.00 -0.04
C THR A 122 14.56 3.00 -0.94
N MET A 123 13.94 3.41 -2.04
CA MET A 123 14.58 4.27 -3.03
C MET A 123 14.59 5.75 -2.65
N ALA A 124 13.59 6.24 -1.93
CA ALA A 124 13.53 7.66 -1.58
C ALA A 124 14.72 8.12 -0.69
N PRO A 125 15.13 7.38 0.36
CA PRO A 125 16.32 7.72 1.11
C PRO A 125 17.60 7.64 0.29
N LEU A 126 17.70 6.66 -0.62
CA LEU A 126 18.87 6.52 -1.50
C LEU A 126 18.97 7.69 -2.48
N LEU A 127 17.85 8.17 -3.02
CA LEU A 127 17.82 9.39 -3.82
C LEU A 127 18.22 10.62 -2.99
N GLY A 128 17.75 10.72 -1.75
CA GLY A 128 18.17 11.77 -0.83
C GLY A 128 19.69 11.73 -0.59
N LEU A 129 20.25 10.55 -0.35
CA LEU A 129 21.69 10.35 -0.20
C LEU A 129 22.45 10.71 -1.48
N LEU A 130 21.94 10.33 -2.65
CA LEU A 130 22.51 10.73 -3.93
C LEU A 130 22.55 12.26 -4.05
N GLY A 131 21.50 12.95 -3.57
CA GLY A 131 21.47 14.41 -3.50
C GLY A 131 22.62 15.00 -2.68
N THR A 132 22.97 14.37 -1.53
CA THR A 132 24.13 14.83 -0.75
C THR A 132 25.43 14.66 -1.50
N VAL A 133 25.64 13.52 -2.13
CA VAL A 133 26.87 13.26 -2.91
C VAL A 133 27.02 14.28 -4.06
N LEU A 134 25.95 14.50 -4.83
CA LEU A 134 25.97 15.46 -5.93
C LEU A 134 26.13 16.91 -5.46
N GLY A 135 25.47 17.28 -4.37
CA GLY A 135 25.61 18.62 -3.78
C GLY A 135 27.04 18.89 -3.29
N MET A 136 27.64 17.91 -2.62
CA MET A 136 29.04 18.01 -2.16
C MET A 136 30.02 18.05 -3.33
N ILE A 137 29.87 17.21 -4.36
CA ILE A 137 30.71 17.24 -5.55
C ILE A 137 30.71 18.64 -6.20
N ARG A 138 29.53 19.24 -6.34
CA ARG A 138 29.40 20.60 -6.90
C ARG A 138 30.07 21.64 -6.01
N ALA A 139 29.88 21.55 -4.68
CA ALA A 139 30.49 22.48 -3.75
C ALA A 139 32.03 22.47 -3.83
N PHE A 140 32.62 21.29 -3.90
CA PHE A 140 34.08 21.14 -3.98
C PHE A 140 34.66 21.38 -5.39
N ALA A 141 33.90 21.11 -6.47
CA ALA A 141 34.36 21.38 -7.82
C ALA A 141 34.64 22.87 -8.07
N VAL A 142 33.86 23.76 -7.46
CA VAL A 142 34.03 25.21 -7.57
C VAL A 142 35.24 25.72 -6.78
N VAL A 143 35.63 25.05 -5.69
CA VAL A 143 36.76 25.45 -4.83
C VAL A 143 38.13 25.17 -5.48
N GLY A 144 38.20 24.24 -6.45
CA GLY A 144 39.46 23.90 -7.17
C GLY A 144 39.94 24.96 -8.14
N GLY A 145 39.18 26.02 -8.43
CA GLY A 145 39.54 27.05 -9.41
C GLY A 145 39.87 28.42 -8.85
N ASP A 146 39.47 28.74 -7.64
CA ASP A 146 39.80 30.00 -6.97
C ASP A 146 39.59 29.82 -5.47
N ILE A 147 40.35 30.53 -4.62
CA ILE A 147 40.19 30.46 -3.17
C ILE A 147 38.83 31.06 -2.81
N GLY A 148 37.83 30.20 -2.97
CA GLY A 148 36.45 30.56 -3.13
C GLY A 148 35.76 30.98 -1.87
N ALA A 149 34.76 31.80 -2.03
CA ALA A 149 33.93 32.32 -0.97
C ALA A 149 33.33 31.14 -0.15
N PRO A 150 33.41 31.18 1.20
CA PRO A 150 32.76 30.19 2.08
C PRO A 150 31.27 29.98 1.81
N THR A 151 30.61 30.94 1.18
CA THR A 151 29.20 30.95 0.79
C THR A 151 28.85 29.90 -0.27
N ILE A 152 29.79 29.52 -1.17
CA ILE A 152 29.56 28.51 -2.21
C ILE A 152 29.54 27.12 -1.59
N ILE A 153 30.43 26.85 -0.64
CA ILE A 153 30.49 25.57 0.07
C ILE A 153 29.25 25.40 0.95
N THR A 154 28.89 26.43 1.70
CA THR A 154 27.66 26.40 2.53
C THR A 154 26.40 26.21 1.71
N GLY A 155 26.29 26.77 0.51
CA GLY A 155 25.19 26.55 -0.42
C GLY A 155 25.05 25.09 -0.86
N GLY A 156 26.15 24.46 -1.28
CA GLY A 156 26.16 23.05 -1.70
C GLY A 156 25.86 22.07 -0.56
N VAL A 157 26.34 22.36 0.65
CA VAL A 157 26.01 21.58 1.86
C VAL A 157 24.52 21.72 2.21
N SER A 158 23.98 22.94 2.13
CA SER A 158 22.54 23.17 2.38
C SER A 158 21.67 22.42 1.38
N GLU A 159 21.98 22.46 0.08
CA GLU A 159 21.32 21.70 -0.97
C GLU A 159 21.32 20.19 -0.64
N ALA A 160 22.47 19.67 -0.26
CA ALA A 160 22.64 18.28 0.11
C ALA A 160 21.74 17.86 1.29
N LEU A 161 21.71 18.64 2.34
CA LEU A 161 20.90 18.36 3.54
C LEU A 161 19.39 18.41 3.27
N VAL A 162 18.92 19.35 2.47
CA VAL A 162 17.52 19.45 2.06
C VAL A 162 17.10 18.22 1.25
N ALA A 163 17.92 17.77 0.32
CA ALA A 163 17.64 16.56 -0.46
C ALA A 163 17.50 15.31 0.42
N THR A 164 18.39 15.12 1.38
CA THR A 164 18.31 13.98 2.32
C THR A 164 17.08 14.06 3.21
N ALA A 165 16.81 15.21 3.80
CA ALA A 165 15.65 15.40 4.65
C ALA A 165 14.34 15.11 3.88
N THR A 166 14.25 15.56 2.63
CA THR A 166 13.09 15.29 1.76
C THR A 166 12.97 13.80 1.44
N GLY A 167 14.08 13.14 1.07
CA GLY A 167 14.09 11.70 0.80
C GLY A 167 13.62 10.86 1.98
N LEU A 168 14.08 11.19 3.19
CA LEU A 168 13.63 10.54 4.44
C LEU A 168 12.15 10.81 4.73
N THR A 169 11.68 12.05 4.52
CA THR A 169 10.27 12.39 4.73
C THR A 169 9.36 11.60 3.79
N VAL A 170 9.69 11.51 2.51
CA VAL A 170 8.95 10.71 1.53
C VAL A 170 8.93 9.23 1.93
N ALA A 171 10.06 8.69 2.36
CA ALA A 171 10.15 7.31 2.82
C ALA A 171 9.29 7.02 4.05
N ILE A 172 9.25 7.93 5.03
CA ILE A 172 8.42 7.79 6.23
C ILE A 172 6.94 7.78 5.88
N ILE A 173 6.50 8.66 4.98
CA ILE A 173 5.11 8.71 4.50
C ILE A 173 4.77 7.40 3.76
N ALA A 174 5.65 6.95 2.86
CA ALA A 174 5.45 5.69 2.12
C ALA A 174 5.40 4.48 3.05
N LEU A 175 6.27 4.43 4.07
CA LEU A 175 6.28 3.39 5.09
C LEU A 175 4.99 3.37 5.91
N GLY A 176 4.45 4.53 6.27
CA GLY A 176 3.17 4.63 6.97
C GLY A 176 2.03 4.02 6.16
N PHE A 177 1.90 4.37 4.87
CA PHE A 177 0.92 3.76 3.99
C PHE A 177 1.16 2.27 3.80
N HIS A 178 2.40 1.84 3.56
CA HIS A 178 2.75 0.44 3.38
C HIS A 178 2.36 -0.40 4.61
N SER A 179 2.73 0.04 5.81
CA SER A 179 2.45 -0.68 7.05
C SER A 179 0.95 -0.76 7.33
N TYR A 180 0.22 0.33 7.12
CA TYR A 180 -1.24 0.34 7.25
C TYR A 180 -1.89 -0.64 6.27
N CYS A 181 -1.50 -0.61 5.00
CA CYS A 181 -2.02 -1.49 3.97
C CYS A 181 -1.69 -2.95 4.25
N ALA A 182 -0.45 -3.26 4.64
CA ALA A 182 -0.02 -4.62 4.96
C ALA A 182 -0.81 -5.21 6.13
N ALA A 183 -1.04 -4.43 7.18
CA ALA A 183 -1.88 -4.85 8.31
C ALA A 183 -3.32 -5.17 7.85
N LYS A 184 -3.93 -4.31 7.02
CA LYS A 184 -5.29 -4.54 6.51
C LYS A 184 -5.41 -5.76 5.62
N VAL A 185 -4.41 -6.03 4.78
CA VAL A 185 -4.35 -7.25 3.97
C VAL A 185 -4.30 -8.48 4.87
N ASN A 186 -3.38 -8.49 5.82
CA ASN A 186 -3.21 -9.61 6.73
C ASN A 186 -4.49 -9.91 7.52
N ASP A 187 -5.10 -8.89 8.14
CA ASP A 187 -6.38 -9.03 8.85
C ASP A 187 -7.47 -9.64 7.96
N SER A 188 -7.56 -9.19 6.70
CA SER A 188 -8.57 -9.67 5.76
C SER A 188 -8.34 -11.13 5.35
N VAL A 189 -7.09 -11.52 5.12
CA VAL A 189 -6.73 -12.91 4.76
C VAL A 189 -7.03 -13.86 5.91
N VAL A 190 -6.67 -13.50 7.15
CA VAL A 190 -6.95 -14.31 8.34
C VAL A 190 -8.46 -14.54 8.51
N ILE A 191 -9.28 -13.51 8.29
CA ILE A 191 -10.73 -13.67 8.34
C ILE A 191 -11.23 -14.60 7.23
N LEU A 192 -10.73 -14.44 5.99
CA LEU A 192 -11.13 -15.31 4.88
C LEU A 192 -10.74 -16.77 5.12
N GLU A 193 -9.56 -17.04 5.66
CA GLU A 193 -9.13 -18.38 6.03
C GLU A 193 -10.03 -19.01 7.11
N HIS A 194 -10.40 -18.21 8.11
CA HIS A 194 -11.36 -18.66 9.14
C HIS A 194 -12.72 -19.02 8.53
N GLU A 195 -13.23 -18.19 7.62
CA GLU A 195 -14.51 -18.47 6.95
C GLU A 195 -14.44 -19.66 6.00
N CYS A 196 -13.29 -19.95 5.42
CA CYS A 196 -13.08 -21.20 4.68
C CYS A 196 -13.24 -22.42 5.59
N GLY A 197 -12.72 -22.36 6.81
CA GLY A 197 -12.95 -23.40 7.82
C GLY A 197 -14.43 -23.62 8.11
N ASN A 198 -15.18 -22.53 8.37
CA ASN A 198 -16.62 -22.59 8.61
C ASN A 198 -17.40 -23.21 7.42
N ILE A 199 -17.00 -22.92 6.18
CA ILE A 199 -17.62 -23.51 4.98
C ILE A 199 -17.30 -25.01 4.89
N LEU A 200 -16.08 -25.43 5.23
CA LEU A 200 -15.68 -26.83 5.25
C LEU A 200 -16.41 -27.63 6.33
N ASP A 201 -16.61 -27.03 7.51
CA ASP A 201 -17.38 -27.62 8.60
C ASP A 201 -18.86 -27.81 8.19
N ALA A 202 -19.46 -26.81 7.57
CA ALA A 202 -20.83 -26.90 7.04
C ALA A 202 -20.96 -27.99 5.93
N TYR A 203 -19.91 -28.19 5.13
CA TYR A 203 -19.87 -29.30 4.18
C TYR A 203 -19.88 -30.66 4.87
N ASN A 204 -19.05 -30.84 5.90
CA ASN A 204 -18.98 -32.08 6.66
C ASN A 204 -20.30 -32.39 7.37
N GLU A 205 -20.93 -31.41 7.99
CA GLU A 205 -22.23 -31.57 8.66
C GLU A 205 -23.34 -32.03 7.69
N GLU A 206 -23.37 -31.50 6.46
CA GLU A 206 -24.37 -31.88 5.46
C GLU A 206 -24.15 -33.30 4.91
N HIS A 207 -22.90 -33.77 4.88
CA HIS A 207 -22.55 -35.05 4.29
C HIS A 207 -22.26 -36.15 5.31
N ASP A 208 -22.53 -35.93 6.60
CA ASP A 208 -22.35 -36.88 7.71
C ASP A 208 -20.91 -37.46 7.77
N ILE A 209 -19.86 -36.66 7.49
CA ILE A 209 -18.44 -37.07 7.48
C ILE A 209 -17.72 -36.60 8.73
#